data_5b1586d7e5c33b4d406928b6c8f8aa15
#
_entry.id   5b1586d7e5c33b4d406928b6c8f8aa15
#
_cell.length_a   1.000
_cell.length_b   1.000
_cell.length_c   1.000
_cell.angle_alpha   90.00
_cell.angle_beta   90.00
_cell.angle_gamma   90.00
#
_symmetry.space_group_name_H-M   'P 1'
#
loop_
_entity.id
_entity.type
_entity.pdbx_description
1 polymer ?
#
loop_
_entity_poly.entity_id
_entity_poly.type
_entity_poly.pdbx_seq_one_letter_code
_entity_poly.pdbx_strand_id
1 'polypeptide(L)'
;MHRKIASWGLGLVALAVCGADWLQFRGTNGASAAQDAAPPDSWDGETDFAWRADLPGKSVASPIVVKGRVIVTSSSGVNQDRLHVLAYDVETGKQIWSRQFWATGRTLTHPFSAVAAPTPTSDGNRIFAFSSSNDL
;
A
#
# COMPACT_ATOMS: atom_id res chain seq x y z
N MET A 1 39.20 2.37 -49.76
CA MET A 1 37.94 1.63 -49.67
C MET A 1 37.61 1.47 -48.16
N HIS A 2 36.87 2.43 -47.54
CA HIS A 2 36.61 2.48 -46.09
C HIS A 2 35.19 1.99 -45.83
N ARG A 3 35.07 0.83 -45.17
CA ARG A 3 33.77 0.29 -44.74
C ARG A 3 33.38 0.98 -43.43
N LYS A 4 32.27 1.72 -43.47
CA LYS A 4 31.62 2.25 -42.27
C LYS A 4 30.83 1.14 -41.56
N ILE A 5 31.20 0.82 -40.34
CA ILE A 5 30.47 -0.09 -39.46
C ILE A 5 29.37 0.74 -38.79
N ALA A 6 28.12 0.44 -39.13
CA ALA A 6 26.95 1.02 -38.42
C ALA A 6 26.74 0.28 -37.13
N SER A 7 26.91 0.95 -35.98
CA SER A 7 26.57 0.45 -34.68
C SER A 7 25.07 0.59 -34.46
N TRP A 8 24.38 -0.55 -34.41
CA TRP A 8 22.97 -0.60 -33.98
C TRP A 8 22.93 -0.56 -32.45
N GLY A 9 22.54 0.58 -31.89
CA GLY A 9 22.27 0.70 -30.47
C GLY A 9 21.01 -0.08 -30.14
N LEU A 10 21.14 -1.17 -29.36
CA LEU A 10 20.01 -1.85 -28.74
C LEU A 10 19.48 -0.96 -27.63
N GLY A 11 18.39 -0.25 -27.90
CA GLY A 11 17.65 0.46 -26.85
C GLY A 11 16.95 -0.56 -25.95
N LEU A 12 17.40 -0.66 -24.71
CA LEU A 12 16.67 -1.39 -23.66
C LEU A 12 15.38 -0.63 -23.37
N VAL A 13 14.26 -1.13 -23.88
CA VAL A 13 12.92 -0.67 -23.45
C VAL A 13 12.67 -1.34 -22.11
N ALA A 14 12.86 -0.59 -21.01
CA ALA A 14 12.39 -1.00 -19.70
C ALA A 14 10.85 -0.99 -19.75
N LEU A 15 10.23 -2.16 -19.87
CA LEU A 15 8.80 -2.32 -19.60
C LEU A 15 8.61 -2.05 -18.11
N ALA A 16 8.11 -0.89 -17.75
CA ALA A 16 7.55 -0.65 -16.45
C ALA A 16 6.31 -1.56 -16.32
N VAL A 17 6.45 -2.64 -15.57
CA VAL A 17 5.31 -3.46 -15.14
C VAL A 17 4.54 -2.60 -14.12
N CYS A 18 3.64 -1.77 -14.63
CA CYS A 18 2.68 -1.05 -13.79
C CYS A 18 1.71 -2.13 -13.29
N GLY A 19 1.93 -2.64 -12.09
CA GLY A 19 0.96 -3.50 -11.41
C GLY A 19 -0.39 -2.78 -11.36
N ALA A 20 -1.48 -3.53 -11.56
CA ALA A 20 -2.82 -2.96 -11.53
C ALA A 20 -3.09 -2.31 -10.16
N ASP A 21 -3.69 -1.12 -10.15
CA ASP A 21 -4.11 -0.43 -8.93
C ASP A 21 -5.14 -1.29 -8.15
N TRP A 22 -4.99 -1.30 -6.83
CA TRP A 22 -5.90 -1.96 -5.89
C TRP A 22 -6.54 -0.90 -5.00
N LEU A 23 -7.62 -0.27 -5.48
CA LEU A 23 -8.08 1.02 -4.99
C LEU A 23 -8.94 0.98 -3.71
N GLN A 24 -9.37 -0.20 -3.28
CA GLN A 24 -10.27 -0.34 -2.12
C GLN A 24 -10.20 -1.75 -1.53
N PHE A 25 -10.91 -1.96 -0.43
CA PHE A 25 -11.10 -3.30 0.15
C PHE A 25 -11.63 -4.28 -0.90
N ARG A 26 -11.00 -5.44 -1.02
CA ARG A 26 -11.31 -6.48 -2.01
C ARG A 26 -11.03 -6.08 -3.48
N GLY A 27 -10.22 -5.06 -3.69
CA GLY A 27 -9.77 -4.63 -5.02
C GLY A 27 -10.78 -3.75 -5.77
N THR A 28 -10.38 -3.28 -6.92
CA THR A 28 -11.13 -2.29 -7.72
C THR A 28 -12.57 -2.72 -8.03
N ASN A 29 -12.79 -4.03 -8.21
CA ASN A 29 -14.12 -4.58 -8.51
C ASN A 29 -14.80 -5.21 -7.26
N GLY A 30 -14.19 -5.14 -6.08
CA GLY A 30 -14.70 -5.78 -4.87
C GLY A 30 -14.70 -7.32 -4.90
N ALA A 31 -14.07 -7.93 -5.88
CA ALA A 31 -14.11 -9.37 -6.12
C ALA A 31 -13.05 -10.16 -5.34
N SER A 32 -12.11 -9.52 -4.66
CA SER A 32 -10.96 -10.15 -3.99
C SER A 32 -10.05 -10.95 -4.93
N ALA A 33 -10.10 -10.66 -6.22
CA ALA A 33 -9.30 -11.34 -7.23
C ALA A 33 -8.44 -10.33 -7.99
N ALA A 34 -7.14 -10.56 -8.04
CA ALA A 34 -6.24 -9.88 -8.96
C ALA A 34 -6.30 -10.64 -10.29
N GLN A 35 -6.71 -9.94 -11.34
CA GLN A 35 -6.68 -10.51 -12.70
C GLN A 35 -5.23 -10.74 -13.10
N ASP A 36 -4.96 -11.85 -13.75
CA ASP A 36 -3.62 -12.24 -14.23
C ASP A 36 -2.55 -12.42 -13.14
N ALA A 37 -2.93 -12.55 -11.87
CA ALA A 37 -2.01 -12.87 -10.81
C ALA A 37 -1.65 -14.36 -10.83
N ALA A 38 -0.36 -14.65 -10.80
CA ALA A 38 0.18 -15.99 -10.56
C ALA A 38 0.72 -16.00 -9.11
N PRO A 39 -0.08 -16.38 -8.10
CA PRO A 39 0.42 -16.47 -6.73
C PRO A 39 1.47 -17.60 -6.66
N PRO A 40 2.47 -17.48 -5.77
CA PRO A 40 3.43 -18.55 -5.56
C PRO A 40 2.76 -19.80 -5.01
N ASP A 41 3.23 -20.97 -5.44
CA ASP A 41 2.72 -22.28 -5.01
C ASP A 41 3.14 -22.65 -3.58
N SER A 42 4.19 -21.99 -3.06
CA SER A 42 4.71 -22.20 -1.72
C SER A 42 5.18 -20.86 -1.13
N TRP A 43 5.16 -20.77 0.19
CA TRP A 43 5.63 -19.59 0.94
C TRP A 43 6.68 -20.03 1.96
N ASP A 44 7.90 -19.51 1.84
CA ASP A 44 8.86 -19.50 2.92
C ASP A 44 8.71 -18.19 3.71
N GLY A 45 8.38 -18.31 4.99
CA GLY A 45 8.09 -17.16 5.85
C GLY A 45 9.27 -16.20 6.07
N GLU A 46 10.45 -16.48 5.55
CA GLU A 46 11.64 -15.65 5.70
C GLU A 46 12.14 -15.06 4.38
N THR A 47 12.01 -15.77 3.26
CA THR A 47 12.64 -15.39 1.99
C THR A 47 11.65 -14.86 0.95
N ASP A 48 10.36 -15.15 1.07
CA ASP A 48 9.35 -14.82 0.06
C ASP A 48 8.73 -13.42 0.24
N PHE A 49 9.44 -12.52 0.94
CA PHE A 49 9.04 -11.13 1.07
C PHE A 49 9.90 -10.24 0.18
N ALA A 50 9.26 -9.47 -0.69
CA ALA A 50 9.95 -8.42 -1.42
C ALA A 50 10.54 -7.37 -0.46
N TRP A 51 9.77 -7.01 0.58
CA TRP A 51 10.19 -6.10 1.64
C TRP A 51 9.27 -6.18 2.87
N ARG A 52 9.70 -5.60 3.97
CA ARG A 52 8.94 -5.42 5.20
C ARG A 52 9.07 -3.98 5.69
N ALA A 53 8.02 -3.44 6.29
CA ALA A 53 8.04 -2.11 6.90
C ALA A 53 7.29 -2.12 8.23
N ASP A 54 7.86 -1.48 9.24
CA ASP A 54 7.22 -1.30 10.52
C ASP A 54 6.17 -0.18 10.45
N LEU A 55 5.03 -0.40 11.08
CA LEU A 55 3.96 0.60 11.19
C LEU A 55 3.95 1.21 12.60
N PRO A 56 3.68 2.51 12.74
CA PRO A 56 3.46 3.12 14.04
C PRO A 56 2.15 2.58 14.64
N GLY A 57 2.25 1.85 15.75
CA GLY A 57 1.10 1.34 16.48
C GLY A 57 0.41 0.14 15.84
N LYS A 58 -0.91 0.15 15.74
CA LYS A 58 -1.74 -1.00 15.37
C LYS A 58 -2.58 -0.71 14.13
N SER A 59 -2.68 -1.70 13.26
CA SER A 59 -3.58 -1.71 12.12
C SER A 59 -4.20 -3.10 11.94
N VAL A 60 -5.44 -3.15 11.47
CA VAL A 60 -6.13 -4.34 10.97
C VAL A 60 -6.78 -4.06 9.60
N ALA A 61 -6.50 -2.87 9.04
CA ALA A 61 -6.94 -2.48 7.72
C ALA A 61 -6.15 -3.22 6.63
N SER A 62 -6.79 -3.49 5.50
CA SER A 62 -6.08 -3.95 4.31
C SER A 62 -5.32 -2.79 3.66
N PRO A 63 -4.12 -3.01 3.10
CA PRO A 63 -3.47 -2.01 2.26
C PRO A 63 -4.23 -1.82 0.94
N ILE A 64 -4.06 -0.65 0.32
CA ILE A 64 -4.43 -0.41 -1.07
C ILE A 64 -3.20 -0.04 -1.88
N VAL A 65 -3.26 -0.24 -3.19
CA VAL A 65 -2.18 0.12 -4.13
C VAL A 65 -2.69 1.17 -5.09
N VAL A 66 -1.99 2.30 -5.17
CA VAL A 66 -2.36 3.44 -6.02
C VAL A 66 -1.11 4.00 -6.69
N LYS A 67 -1.03 3.92 -8.00
CA LYS A 67 0.08 4.49 -8.80
C LYS A 67 1.46 4.11 -8.24
N GLY A 68 1.69 2.82 -8.04
CA GLY A 68 2.96 2.29 -7.55
C GLY A 68 3.26 2.58 -6.06
N ARG A 69 2.24 2.94 -5.27
CA ARG A 69 2.37 3.19 -3.83
C ARG A 69 1.45 2.28 -3.04
N VAL A 70 1.97 1.67 -2.01
CA VAL A 70 1.20 0.94 -1.01
C VAL A 70 0.75 1.93 0.06
N ILE A 71 -0.55 2.10 0.24
CA ILE A 71 -1.13 2.98 1.25
C ILE A 71 -1.68 2.12 2.39
N VAL A 72 -1.28 2.45 3.61
CA VAL A 72 -1.75 1.80 4.83
C VAL A 72 -2.16 2.83 5.86
N THR A 73 -3.09 2.43 6.73
CA THR A 73 -3.50 3.20 7.90
C THR A 73 -3.09 2.48 9.17
N SER A 74 -2.76 3.22 10.21
CA SER A 74 -2.54 2.68 11.56
C SER A 74 -2.96 3.67 12.63
N SER A 75 -3.08 3.22 13.86
CA SER A 75 -3.37 4.05 15.02
C SER A 75 -2.41 3.74 16.15
N SER A 76 -1.90 4.78 16.83
CA SER A 76 -0.92 4.66 17.91
C SER A 76 -1.31 5.49 19.13
N GLY A 77 -0.50 5.39 20.18
CA GLY A 77 -0.79 5.99 21.49
C GLY A 77 -1.54 5.02 22.40
N VAL A 78 -1.63 5.36 23.68
CA VAL A 78 -2.27 4.53 24.69
C VAL A 78 -3.74 4.27 24.35
N ASN A 79 -4.42 5.29 23.81
CA ASN A 79 -5.82 5.23 23.41
C ASN A 79 -6.00 5.05 21.90
N GLN A 80 -4.94 4.77 21.13
CA GLN A 80 -4.96 4.73 19.67
C GLN A 80 -5.49 6.03 19.03
N ASP A 81 -5.28 7.15 19.68
CA ASP A 81 -5.77 8.48 19.31
C ASP A 81 -4.90 9.22 18.29
N ARG A 82 -3.73 8.68 17.94
CA ARG A 82 -2.90 9.13 16.83
C ARG A 82 -3.18 8.30 15.60
N LEU A 83 -3.83 8.90 14.62
CA LEU A 83 -4.21 8.27 13.35
C LEU A 83 -3.13 8.52 12.31
N HIS A 84 -2.69 7.49 11.63
CA HIS A 84 -1.64 7.59 10.62
C HIS A 84 -2.14 7.11 9.27
N VAL A 85 -1.74 7.82 8.22
CA VAL A 85 -1.81 7.39 6.83
C VAL A 85 -0.42 7.41 6.27
N LEU A 86 0.04 6.27 5.74
CA LEU A 86 1.41 6.09 5.28
C LEU A 86 1.42 5.61 3.83
N ALA A 87 2.40 6.06 3.08
CA ALA A 87 2.66 5.58 1.73
C ALA A 87 4.07 5.02 1.61
N TYR A 88 4.16 3.86 1.03
CA TYR A 88 5.41 3.17 0.73
C TYR A 88 5.52 2.95 -0.78
N ASP A 89 6.72 2.95 -1.29
CA ASP A 89 7.00 2.53 -2.64
C ASP A 89 6.73 1.04 -2.79
N VAL A 90 6.00 0.64 -3.82
CA VAL A 90 5.51 -0.74 -3.97
C VAL A 90 6.65 -1.74 -4.24
N GLU A 91 7.74 -1.30 -4.86
CA GLU A 91 8.85 -2.18 -5.23
C GLU A 91 9.88 -2.30 -4.10
N THR A 92 10.17 -1.19 -3.44
CA THR A 92 11.27 -1.10 -2.47
C THR A 92 10.85 -1.12 -1.01
N GLY A 93 9.57 -0.88 -0.72
CA GLY A 93 9.07 -0.70 0.65
C GLY A 93 9.54 0.58 1.34
N LYS A 94 10.23 1.47 0.62
CA LYS A 94 10.69 2.73 1.20
C LYS A 94 9.51 3.66 1.47
N GLN A 95 9.44 4.21 2.68
CA GLN A 95 8.41 5.17 3.02
C GLN A 95 8.57 6.44 2.18
N ILE A 96 7.53 6.80 1.43
CA ILE A 96 7.48 8.01 0.59
C ILE A 96 6.99 9.19 1.42
N TRP A 97 5.90 8.99 2.17
CA TRP A 97 5.37 10.00 3.08
C TRP A 97 4.57 9.37 4.22
N SER A 98 4.36 10.14 5.28
CA SER A 98 3.48 9.85 6.41
C SER A 98 2.68 11.08 6.76
N ARG A 99 1.42 10.88 7.18
CA ARG A 99 0.56 11.91 7.75
C ARG A 99 0.04 11.41 9.08
N GLN A 100 0.01 12.27 10.08
CA GLN A 100 -0.55 11.99 11.39
C GLN A 100 -1.64 13.01 11.73
N PHE A 101 -2.73 12.52 12.29
CA PHE A 101 -3.87 13.30 12.77
C PHE A 101 -4.20 12.87 14.20
N TRP A 102 -4.89 13.71 14.93
CA TRP A 102 -5.48 13.34 16.22
C TRP A 102 -6.93 12.94 16.00
N ALA A 103 -7.33 11.84 16.63
CA ALA A 103 -8.72 11.42 16.64
C ALA A 103 -9.58 12.49 17.34
N THR A 104 -10.69 12.88 16.72
CA THR A 104 -11.64 13.85 17.29
C THR A 104 -12.82 13.16 17.97
N GLY A 105 -13.06 11.90 17.66
CA GLY A 105 -14.13 11.09 18.23
C GLY A 105 -13.62 10.03 19.21
N ARG A 106 -14.50 9.07 19.49
CA ARG A 106 -14.23 8.01 20.45
C ARG A 106 -13.27 6.96 19.87
N THR A 107 -12.22 6.64 20.63
CA THR A 107 -11.18 5.70 20.21
C THR A 107 -11.26 4.32 20.88
N LEU A 108 -12.35 4.06 21.65
CA LEU A 108 -12.53 2.77 22.30
C LEU A 108 -12.83 1.68 21.27
N THR A 109 -11.95 0.69 21.18
CA THR A 109 -12.08 -0.45 20.27
C THR A 109 -11.91 -1.76 21.03
N HIS A 110 -12.38 -2.86 20.43
CA HIS A 110 -12.11 -4.20 20.94
C HIS A 110 -10.59 -4.48 20.92
N PRO A 111 -10.03 -5.24 21.88
CA PRO A 111 -8.59 -5.56 21.94
C PRO A 111 -8.00 -6.17 20.66
N PHE A 112 -8.80 -6.89 19.87
CA PHE A 112 -8.39 -7.47 18.58
C PHE A 112 -8.67 -6.56 17.38
N SER A 113 -9.16 -5.33 17.60
CA SER A 113 -9.39 -4.33 16.56
C SER A 113 -8.44 -3.14 16.72
N ALA A 114 -8.58 -2.14 15.86
CA ALA A 114 -7.84 -0.88 15.92
C ALA A 114 -8.77 0.27 15.54
N VAL A 115 -8.42 1.50 15.96
CA VAL A 115 -9.13 2.70 15.50
C VAL A 115 -8.94 2.87 13.99
N ALA A 116 -7.77 2.51 13.47
CA ALA A 116 -7.49 2.44 12.03
C ALA A 116 -7.90 1.07 11.42
N ALA A 117 -9.09 0.54 11.76
CA ALA A 117 -9.59 -0.71 11.18
C ALA A 117 -10.17 -0.57 9.77
N PRO A 118 -10.86 0.52 9.41
CA PRO A 118 -11.39 0.67 8.05
C PRO A 118 -10.27 0.74 7.02
N THR A 119 -10.42 -0.03 5.94
CA THR A 119 -9.49 0.01 4.80
C THR A 119 -9.64 1.34 4.08
N PRO A 120 -8.55 2.04 3.75
CA PRO A 120 -8.61 3.24 2.94
C PRO A 120 -9.13 2.92 1.53
N THR A 121 -9.58 3.94 0.82
CA THR A 121 -9.98 3.84 -0.59
C THR A 121 -9.41 4.99 -1.40
N SER A 122 -9.41 4.85 -2.73
CA SER A 122 -8.91 5.87 -3.65
C SER A 122 -9.77 5.98 -4.90
N ASP A 123 -9.85 7.19 -5.44
CA ASP A 123 -10.37 7.48 -6.79
C ASP A 123 -9.26 7.49 -7.86
N GLY A 124 -8.05 7.03 -7.49
CA GLY A 124 -6.85 7.08 -8.32
C GLY A 124 -6.05 8.38 -8.20
N ASN A 125 -6.60 9.43 -7.60
CA ASN A 125 -5.91 10.72 -7.40
C ASN A 125 -5.85 11.14 -5.93
N ARG A 126 -6.88 10.80 -5.16
CA ARG A 126 -7.00 11.12 -3.73
C ARG A 126 -7.07 9.82 -2.94
N ILE A 127 -6.63 9.89 -1.69
CA ILE A 127 -6.76 8.82 -0.70
C ILE A 127 -7.81 9.27 0.31
N PHE A 128 -8.79 8.41 0.58
CA PHE A 128 -9.80 8.60 1.61
C PHE A 128 -9.54 7.58 2.71
N ALA A 129 -9.20 8.05 3.89
CA ALA A 129 -8.88 7.22 5.04
C ALA A 129 -9.88 7.51 6.17
N PHE A 130 -10.82 6.61 6.36
CA PHE A 130 -11.80 6.69 7.45
C PHE A 130 -11.28 5.94 8.67
N SER A 131 -11.57 6.45 9.87
CA SER A 131 -11.21 5.83 11.15
C SER A 131 -12.44 5.53 11.98
N SER A 132 -12.37 4.51 12.86
CA SER A 132 -13.49 4.14 13.75
C SER A 132 -13.84 5.22 14.76
N SER A 133 -13.00 6.23 14.94
CA SER A 133 -13.27 7.46 15.70
C SER A 133 -14.16 8.45 14.94
N ASN A 134 -14.64 8.10 13.75
CA ASN A 134 -15.47 8.90 12.86
C ASN A 134 -14.73 10.08 12.21
N ASP A 135 -13.42 9.99 12.08
CA ASP A 135 -12.58 10.94 11.34
C ASP A 135 -12.35 10.45 9.89
N LEU A 136 -12.42 11.38 8.93
CA LEU A 136 -12.19 11.18 7.49
C LEU A 136 -11.13 12.16 6.97
#